data_51990d6684ef7acaa22afb529933f3dd
#
_entry.id   51990d6684ef7acaa22afb529933f3dd
#
_cell.length_a   1.000
_cell.length_b   1.000
_cell.length_c   1.000
_cell.angle_alpha   90.00
_cell.angle_beta   90.00
_cell.angle_gamma   90.00
#
_symmetry.space_group_name_H-M   'P 1'
#
loop_
_entity.id
_entity.type
_entity.pdbx_description
1 polymer ?
#
loop_
_entity_poly.entity_id
_entity_poly.type
_entity_poly.pdbx_seq_one_letter_code
_entity_poly.pdbx_strand_id
1 'polypeptide(L)'
;SLHRRGYRNAMHRASLSESAAAGMLSLAGWPDMLEEWQRDPAGSPPPVLIDPMCGSGTFLIEGALMAANVAPGLIRSETIGYAFERWPDHNPRTFEECLENARRIGAETRTAAPTPPVIIGNDIHPGAVTLAGQGSETARVAGMIDVFRNDCEMFNITASSAGAKIAPNAPKLVVTNPPWGKRIGAGEPAGRRRAGPGDYDDEYGDEDSFDRATTAGSND
;
A
#
# COMPACT_ATOMS: atom_id res chain seq x y z
N SER A 1 -9.72 14.73 1.62
CA SER A 1 -8.98 14.27 2.79
C SER A 1 -7.49 14.06 2.45
N LEU A 2 -6.56 14.63 3.23
CA LEU A 2 -5.12 14.61 2.94
C LEU A 2 -4.44 13.25 3.13
N HIS A 3 -5.08 12.32 3.84
CA HIS A 3 -4.53 10.98 4.07
C HIS A 3 -4.55 10.07 2.82
N ARG A 4 -5.38 10.38 1.82
CA ARG A 4 -5.44 9.61 0.58
C ARG A 4 -4.23 9.94 -0.29
N ARG A 5 -3.43 8.91 -0.62
CA ARG A 5 -2.24 9.04 -1.49
C ARG A 5 -2.59 9.06 -2.98
N GLY A 6 -3.76 8.51 -3.34
CA GLY A 6 -4.22 8.43 -4.73
C GLY A 6 -3.89 7.13 -5.45
N TYR A 7 -3.23 6.17 -4.82
CA TYR A 7 -2.92 4.89 -5.48
C TYR A 7 -4.03 3.84 -5.34
N ARG A 8 -5.06 4.08 -4.52
CA ARG A 8 -6.20 3.17 -4.37
C ARG A 8 -7.35 3.58 -5.27
N ASN A 9 -7.76 2.67 -6.15
CA ASN A 9 -8.93 2.85 -7.01
C ASN A 9 -10.24 2.47 -6.30
N ALA A 10 -10.18 1.55 -5.33
CA ALA A 10 -11.31 1.13 -4.51
C ALA A 10 -10.91 1.09 -3.03
N MET A 11 -11.84 1.48 -2.15
CA MET A 11 -11.64 1.40 -0.70
C MET A 11 -12.50 0.28 -0.12
N HIS A 12 -11.85 -0.75 0.39
CA HIS A 12 -12.52 -1.74 1.22
C HIS A 12 -12.78 -1.13 2.61
N ARG A 13 -13.97 -1.34 3.19
CA ARG A 13 -14.36 -0.78 4.52
C ARG A 13 -13.41 -1.14 5.66
N ALA A 14 -12.70 -2.27 5.54
CA ALA A 14 -11.74 -2.75 6.54
C ALA A 14 -10.28 -2.39 6.23
N SER A 15 -10.02 -1.62 5.16
CA SER A 15 -8.65 -1.27 4.78
C SER A 15 -8.04 -0.28 5.77
N LEU A 16 -6.81 -0.55 6.18
CA LEU A 16 -5.99 0.39 6.95
C LEU A 16 -5.75 1.65 6.10
N SER A 17 -5.87 2.85 6.72
CA SER A 17 -5.57 4.09 6.00
C SER A 17 -4.07 4.19 5.71
N GLU A 18 -3.71 4.83 4.59
CA GLU A 18 -2.33 4.97 4.14
C GLU A 18 -1.45 5.66 5.18
N SER A 19 -1.96 6.75 5.78
CA SER A 19 -1.22 7.49 6.81
C SER A 19 -1.05 6.69 8.11
N ALA A 20 -2.02 5.84 8.48
CA ALA A 20 -1.87 4.97 9.63
C ALA A 20 -0.82 3.88 9.36
N ALA A 21 -0.84 3.27 8.17
CA ALA A 21 0.18 2.30 7.78
C ALA A 21 1.58 2.93 7.79
N ALA A 22 1.75 4.13 7.23
CA ALA A 22 3.01 4.86 7.25
C ALA A 22 3.48 5.15 8.68
N GLY A 23 2.56 5.59 9.57
CA GLY A 23 2.87 5.82 10.98
C GLY A 23 3.29 4.56 11.72
N MET A 24 2.60 3.44 11.47
CA MET A 24 2.94 2.14 12.08
C MET A 24 4.30 1.62 11.60
N LEU A 25 4.61 1.76 10.30
CA LEU A 25 5.93 1.42 9.76
C LEU A 25 7.04 2.27 10.37
N SER A 26 6.78 3.57 10.59
CA SER A 26 7.71 4.47 11.25
C SER A 26 7.95 4.07 12.71
N LEU A 27 6.89 3.74 13.44
CA LEU A 27 7.01 3.27 14.83
C LEU A 27 7.67 1.90 14.95
N ALA A 28 7.53 1.05 13.93
CA ALA A 28 8.16 -0.27 13.87
C ALA A 28 9.65 -0.21 13.45
N GLY A 29 10.20 0.97 13.14
CA GLY A 29 11.61 1.17 12.82
C GLY A 29 11.96 0.93 11.35
N TRP A 30 10.98 0.85 10.43
CA TRP A 30 11.27 0.67 9.01
C TRP A 30 12.16 1.77 8.43
N PRO A 31 11.92 3.07 8.68
CA PRO A 31 12.84 4.13 8.22
C PRO A 31 14.25 3.99 8.77
N ASP A 32 14.42 3.59 10.02
CA ASP A 32 15.73 3.42 10.63
C ASP A 32 16.53 2.28 9.95
N MET A 33 15.84 1.17 9.64
CA MET A 33 16.44 0.06 8.89
C MET A 33 16.87 0.49 7.47
N LEU A 34 16.06 1.33 6.82
CA LEU A 34 16.40 1.89 5.50
C LEU A 34 17.59 2.83 5.58
N GLU A 35 17.64 3.71 6.57
CA GLU A 35 18.73 4.66 6.76
C GLU A 35 20.04 3.93 7.08
N GLU A 36 20.01 2.92 7.94
CA GLU A 36 21.19 2.12 8.27
C GLU A 36 21.74 1.41 7.03
N TRP A 37 20.88 0.78 6.23
CA TRP A 37 21.26 0.15 4.98
C TRP A 37 21.80 1.17 3.95
N GLN A 38 21.19 2.35 3.82
CA GLN A 38 21.59 3.40 2.87
C GLN A 38 22.97 4.00 3.18
N ARG A 39 23.49 3.85 4.40
CA ARG A 39 24.86 4.28 4.74
C ARG A 39 25.94 3.43 4.08
N ASP A 40 25.65 2.15 3.83
CA ASP A 40 26.55 1.23 3.12
C ASP A 40 25.76 0.18 2.32
N PRO A 41 25.15 0.57 1.18
CA PRO A 41 24.32 -0.34 0.41
C PRO A 41 25.07 -1.48 -0.28
N ALA A 42 26.40 -1.35 -0.41
CA ALA A 42 27.25 -2.37 -1.02
C ALA A 42 27.74 -3.41 0.00
N GLY A 43 27.94 -3.00 1.25
CA GLY A 43 28.45 -3.88 2.31
C GLY A 43 27.36 -4.47 3.21
N SER A 44 26.16 -3.91 3.20
CA SER A 44 25.03 -4.36 4.02
C SER A 44 23.93 -5.00 3.18
N PRO A 45 23.34 -6.13 3.63
CA PRO A 45 22.20 -6.70 2.93
C PRO A 45 20.97 -5.78 3.03
N PRO A 46 20.19 -5.65 1.95
CA PRO A 46 18.98 -4.83 1.96
C PRO A 46 17.96 -5.37 2.99
N PRO A 47 17.28 -4.49 3.71
CA PRO A 47 16.25 -4.89 4.67
C PRO A 47 15.03 -5.50 3.97
N VAL A 48 14.29 -6.31 4.71
CA VAL A 48 13.12 -7.05 4.23
C VAL A 48 11.88 -6.64 5.01
N LEU A 49 10.84 -6.22 4.29
CA LEU A 49 9.51 -5.97 4.84
C LEU A 49 8.57 -7.11 4.46
N ILE A 50 7.86 -7.66 5.43
CA ILE A 50 6.98 -8.82 5.24
C ILE A 50 5.60 -8.52 5.82
N ASP A 51 4.54 -8.74 5.02
CA ASP A 51 3.15 -8.75 5.48
C ASP A 51 2.46 -10.05 5.06
N PRO A 52 2.31 -11.03 5.97
CA PRO A 52 1.76 -12.35 5.66
C PRO A 52 0.23 -12.35 5.41
N MET A 53 -0.48 -11.26 5.71
CA MET A 53 -1.92 -11.09 5.48
C MET A 53 -2.19 -9.68 4.98
N CYS A 54 -1.62 -9.35 3.79
CA CYS A 54 -1.43 -7.98 3.34
C CYS A 54 -2.72 -7.26 2.89
N GLY A 55 -3.81 -7.98 2.65
CA GLY A 55 -5.00 -7.38 2.09
C GLY A 55 -4.70 -6.65 0.78
N SER A 56 -5.15 -5.42 0.63
CA SER A 56 -4.84 -4.56 -0.52
C SER A 56 -3.41 -3.98 -0.53
N GLY A 57 -2.49 -4.51 0.26
CA GLY A 57 -1.08 -4.18 0.22
C GLY A 57 -0.67 -2.84 0.82
N THR A 58 -1.45 -2.27 1.76
CA THR A 58 -1.17 -0.92 2.26
C THR A 58 0.21 -0.79 2.91
N PHE A 59 0.59 -1.72 3.79
CA PHE A 59 1.92 -1.72 4.39
C PHE A 59 3.02 -1.89 3.36
N LEU A 60 2.80 -2.76 2.36
CA LEU A 60 3.78 -3.03 1.31
C LEU A 60 4.03 -1.77 0.47
N ILE A 61 2.95 -1.10 0.04
CA ILE A 61 3.03 0.09 -0.81
C ILE A 61 3.66 1.26 -0.04
N GLU A 62 3.20 1.54 1.19
CA GLU A 62 3.79 2.61 2.02
C GLU A 62 5.27 2.31 2.34
N GLY A 63 5.61 1.05 2.63
CA GLY A 63 6.99 0.62 2.86
C GLY A 63 7.88 0.80 1.63
N ALA A 64 7.35 0.51 0.44
CA ALA A 64 8.06 0.71 -0.83
C ALA A 64 8.23 2.19 -1.17
N LEU A 65 7.21 3.02 -0.91
CA LEU A 65 7.31 4.48 -1.09
C LEU A 65 8.38 5.09 -0.18
N MET A 66 8.47 4.64 1.08
CA MET A 66 9.53 5.04 2.00
C MET A 66 10.91 4.61 1.49
N ALA A 67 11.05 3.34 1.07
CA ALA A 67 12.30 2.80 0.56
C ALA A 67 12.79 3.50 -0.72
N ALA A 68 11.85 3.90 -1.59
CA ALA A 68 12.14 4.66 -2.80
C ALA A 68 12.25 6.17 -2.57
N ASN A 69 12.07 6.64 -1.34
CA ASN A 69 12.02 8.05 -0.96
C ASN A 69 11.05 8.86 -1.82
N VAL A 70 9.88 8.28 -2.09
CA VAL A 70 8.81 8.92 -2.88
C VAL A 70 7.92 9.72 -1.95
N ALA A 71 7.86 11.03 -2.15
CA ALA A 71 6.99 11.89 -1.37
C ALA A 71 5.50 11.49 -1.55
N PRO A 72 4.76 11.28 -0.45
CA PRO A 72 3.37 10.81 -0.52
C PRO A 72 2.45 11.69 -1.36
N GLY A 73 2.80 12.98 -1.49
CA GLY A 73 2.04 13.94 -2.26
C GLY A 73 2.16 13.80 -3.78
N LEU A 74 3.20 13.16 -4.30
CA LEU A 74 3.43 13.05 -5.75
C LEU A 74 2.31 12.27 -6.45
N ILE A 75 1.96 11.09 -5.95
CA ILE A 75 0.91 10.26 -6.55
C ILE A 75 -0.43 11.00 -6.50
N ARG A 76 -0.71 11.67 -5.38
CA ARG A 76 -1.94 12.43 -5.22
C ARG A 76 -2.03 13.59 -6.22
N SER A 77 -0.94 14.33 -6.43
CA SER A 77 -0.92 15.46 -7.38
C SER A 77 -1.27 15.03 -8.81
N GLU A 78 -0.87 13.80 -9.17
CA GLU A 78 -1.10 13.24 -10.51
C GLU A 78 -2.47 12.54 -10.67
N THR A 79 -3.15 12.22 -9.57
CA THR A 79 -4.39 11.44 -9.59
C THR A 79 -5.61 12.23 -9.12
N ILE A 80 -5.61 12.68 -7.86
CA ILE A 80 -6.77 13.31 -7.22
C ILE A 80 -6.64 14.85 -7.23
N GLY A 81 -5.41 15.37 -7.17
CA GLY A 81 -5.11 16.78 -6.96
C GLY A 81 -5.37 17.26 -5.54
N TYR A 82 -5.18 18.55 -5.34
CA TYR A 82 -5.33 19.22 -4.04
C TYR A 82 -6.36 20.33 -4.08
N ALA A 83 -7.11 20.50 -3.01
CA ALA A 83 -8.10 21.58 -2.90
C ALA A 83 -7.45 22.98 -2.96
N PHE A 84 -6.24 23.13 -2.42
CA PHE A 84 -5.53 24.41 -2.42
C PHE A 84 -5.12 24.90 -3.80
N GLU A 85 -5.05 24.03 -4.82
CA GLU A 85 -4.79 24.43 -6.22
C GLU A 85 -5.84 25.37 -6.78
N ARG A 86 -7.03 25.42 -6.13
CA ARG A 86 -8.14 26.32 -6.48
C ARG A 86 -8.22 27.55 -5.57
N TRP A 87 -7.27 27.75 -4.66
CA TRP A 87 -7.27 28.94 -3.80
C TRP A 87 -6.77 30.16 -4.58
N PRO A 88 -7.29 31.36 -4.27
CA PRO A 88 -6.91 32.56 -5.00
C PRO A 88 -5.43 32.93 -4.92
N ASP A 89 -4.77 32.56 -3.84
CA ASP A 89 -3.36 32.78 -3.56
C ASP A 89 -2.45 31.60 -3.94
N HIS A 90 -3.01 30.58 -4.60
CA HIS A 90 -2.22 29.46 -5.09
C HIS A 90 -1.20 29.91 -6.13
N ASN A 91 0.05 29.49 -5.95
CA ASN A 91 1.12 29.73 -6.93
C ASN A 91 1.47 28.40 -7.65
N PRO A 92 0.96 28.19 -8.88
CA PRO A 92 1.21 26.94 -9.61
C PRO A 92 2.68 26.67 -9.88
N ARG A 93 3.47 27.72 -10.13
CA ARG A 93 4.90 27.59 -10.41
C ARG A 93 5.66 27.06 -9.20
N THR A 94 5.45 27.66 -8.03
CA THR A 94 6.10 27.19 -6.79
C THR A 94 5.68 25.74 -6.47
N PHE A 95 4.42 25.40 -6.71
CA PHE A 95 3.94 24.03 -6.49
C PHE A 95 4.63 23.04 -7.44
N GLU A 96 4.75 23.36 -8.74
CA GLU A 96 5.45 22.49 -9.69
C GLU A 96 6.95 22.34 -9.35
N GLU A 97 7.61 23.43 -8.96
CA GLU A 97 9.00 23.36 -8.47
C GLU A 97 9.15 22.41 -7.27
N CYS A 98 8.19 22.37 -6.34
CA CYS A 98 8.16 21.41 -5.23
C CYS A 98 7.98 19.96 -5.73
N LEU A 99 7.09 19.73 -6.69
CA LEU A 99 6.87 18.40 -7.27
C LEU A 99 8.10 17.90 -8.03
N GLU A 100 8.73 18.76 -8.83
CA GLU A 100 9.97 18.44 -9.56
C GLU A 100 11.11 18.07 -8.60
N ASN A 101 11.28 18.85 -7.52
CA ASN A 101 12.26 18.54 -6.48
C ASN A 101 11.99 17.20 -5.82
N ALA A 102 10.72 16.89 -5.49
CA ALA A 102 10.35 15.62 -4.90
C ALA A 102 10.60 14.44 -5.86
N ARG A 103 10.32 14.60 -7.16
CA ARG A 103 10.62 13.58 -8.19
C ARG A 103 12.13 13.34 -8.31
N ARG A 104 12.93 14.40 -8.28
CA ARG A 104 14.40 14.32 -8.35
C ARG A 104 14.97 13.55 -7.16
N ILE A 105 14.53 13.87 -5.93
CA ILE A 105 14.98 13.17 -4.72
C ILE A 105 14.70 11.66 -4.81
N GLY A 106 13.49 11.27 -5.21
CA GLY A 106 13.15 9.86 -5.38
C GLY A 106 13.94 9.16 -6.48
N ALA A 107 14.27 9.87 -7.57
CA ALA A 107 15.11 9.33 -8.64
C ALA A 107 16.55 9.11 -8.18
N GLU A 108 17.14 10.06 -7.46
CA GLU A 108 18.47 9.97 -6.89
C GLU A 108 18.60 8.81 -5.90
N THR A 109 17.60 8.62 -5.02
CA THR A 109 17.57 7.50 -4.07
C THR A 109 17.58 6.14 -4.80
N ARG A 110 16.77 5.98 -5.85
CA ARG A 110 16.74 4.74 -6.63
C ARG A 110 18.04 4.46 -7.37
N THR A 111 18.73 5.51 -7.80
CA THR A 111 20.02 5.37 -8.51
C THR A 111 21.17 5.05 -7.55
N ALA A 112 21.11 5.56 -6.32
CA ALA A 112 22.15 5.35 -5.32
C ALA A 112 22.17 3.92 -4.76
N ALA A 113 21.04 3.19 -4.83
CA ALA A 113 20.90 1.85 -4.28
C ALA A 113 20.80 0.79 -5.41
N PRO A 114 21.88 0.06 -5.70
CA PRO A 114 21.90 -0.93 -6.80
C PRO A 114 20.97 -2.13 -6.55
N THR A 115 20.67 -2.44 -5.30
CA THR A 115 19.76 -3.51 -4.91
C THR A 115 18.71 -2.94 -3.99
N PRO A 116 17.43 -2.88 -4.39
CA PRO A 116 16.37 -2.32 -3.54
C PRO A 116 16.06 -3.25 -2.36
N PRO A 117 15.47 -2.71 -1.27
CA PRO A 117 14.85 -3.51 -0.22
C PRO A 117 13.86 -4.52 -0.77
N VAL A 118 13.75 -5.66 -0.11
CA VAL A 118 12.81 -6.72 -0.49
C VAL A 118 11.51 -6.55 0.26
N ILE A 119 10.39 -6.44 -0.46
CA ILE A 119 9.06 -6.23 0.13
C ILE A 119 8.16 -7.37 -0.33
N ILE A 120 7.67 -8.15 0.62
CA ILE A 120 6.92 -9.38 0.34
C ILE A 120 5.59 -9.36 1.08
N GLY A 121 4.52 -9.61 0.33
CA GLY A 121 3.18 -9.77 0.86
C GLY A 121 2.56 -11.11 0.52
N ASN A 122 1.58 -11.50 1.32
CA ASN A 122 0.75 -12.66 1.07
C ASN A 122 -0.68 -12.38 1.50
N ASP A 123 -1.64 -12.92 0.77
CA ASP A 123 -3.04 -12.96 1.19
C ASP A 123 -3.72 -14.18 0.58
N ILE A 124 -4.68 -14.74 1.30
CA ILE A 124 -5.45 -15.89 0.81
C ILE A 124 -6.48 -15.46 -0.25
N HIS A 125 -6.94 -14.21 -0.18
CA HIS A 125 -8.02 -13.70 -1.02
C HIS A 125 -7.50 -13.19 -2.37
N PRO A 126 -7.96 -13.73 -3.51
CA PRO A 126 -7.43 -13.33 -4.83
C PRO A 126 -7.69 -11.86 -5.15
N GLY A 127 -8.86 -11.31 -4.77
CA GLY A 127 -9.18 -9.89 -4.98
C GLY A 127 -8.25 -8.96 -4.20
N ALA A 128 -7.82 -9.34 -2.99
CA ALA A 128 -6.85 -8.60 -2.20
C ALA A 128 -5.50 -8.52 -2.92
N VAL A 129 -5.00 -9.65 -3.43
CA VAL A 129 -3.76 -9.73 -4.22
C VAL A 129 -3.85 -8.86 -5.48
N THR A 130 -4.99 -8.91 -6.19
CA THR A 130 -5.22 -8.06 -7.36
C THR A 130 -5.19 -6.57 -7.01
N LEU A 131 -5.86 -6.17 -5.93
CA LEU A 131 -5.85 -4.77 -5.47
C LEU A 131 -4.45 -4.31 -5.01
N ALA A 132 -3.69 -5.18 -4.35
CA ALA A 132 -2.30 -4.89 -3.98
C ALA A 132 -1.42 -4.67 -5.22
N GLY A 133 -1.58 -5.49 -6.26
CA GLY A 133 -0.91 -5.31 -7.55
C GLY A 133 -1.27 -3.98 -8.22
N GLN A 134 -2.56 -3.70 -8.40
CA GLN A 134 -3.04 -2.45 -9.01
C GLN A 134 -2.58 -1.20 -8.24
N GLY A 135 -2.66 -1.25 -6.90
CA GLY A 135 -2.19 -0.16 -6.05
C GLY A 135 -0.69 0.08 -6.18
N SER A 136 0.12 -0.99 -6.24
CA SER A 136 1.57 -0.90 -6.40
C SER A 136 1.98 -0.36 -7.77
N GLU A 137 1.24 -0.71 -8.84
CA GLU A 137 1.42 -0.15 -10.19
C GLU A 137 1.11 1.35 -10.20
N THR A 138 -0.05 1.75 -9.65
CA THR A 138 -0.44 3.16 -9.56
C THR A 138 0.56 3.97 -8.72
N ALA A 139 1.08 3.38 -7.65
CA ALA A 139 2.13 3.97 -6.82
C ALA A 139 3.53 3.95 -7.48
N ARG A 140 3.68 3.27 -8.63
CA ARG A 140 4.95 3.10 -9.36
C ARG A 140 6.05 2.40 -8.55
N VAL A 141 5.64 1.47 -7.69
CA VAL A 141 6.53 0.66 -6.84
C VAL A 141 6.36 -0.85 -7.05
N ALA A 142 5.60 -1.26 -8.05
CA ALA A 142 5.31 -2.67 -8.33
C ALA A 142 6.60 -3.53 -8.49
N GLY A 143 7.66 -2.97 -9.06
CA GLY A 143 8.94 -3.67 -9.22
C GLY A 143 9.70 -3.94 -7.91
N MET A 144 9.23 -3.41 -6.77
CA MET A 144 9.81 -3.60 -5.44
C MET A 144 9.01 -4.57 -4.57
N ILE A 145 7.82 -4.99 -5.02
CA ILE A 145 6.85 -5.72 -4.19
C ILE A 145 6.52 -7.05 -4.85
N ASP A 146 6.73 -8.15 -4.12
CA ASP A 146 6.26 -9.47 -4.49
C ASP A 146 5.02 -9.82 -3.65
N VAL A 147 3.90 -10.14 -4.30
CA VAL A 147 2.67 -10.55 -3.61
C VAL A 147 2.28 -11.97 -4.01
N PHE A 148 2.01 -12.80 -3.01
CA PHE A 148 1.60 -14.19 -3.18
C PHE A 148 0.13 -14.38 -2.81
N ARG A 149 -0.44 -15.43 -3.38
CA ARG A 149 -1.74 -15.93 -2.97
C ARG A 149 -1.59 -17.29 -2.32
N ASN A 150 -1.52 -17.33 -0.98
CA ASN A 150 -1.49 -18.56 -0.20
C ASN A 150 -2.20 -18.38 1.14
N ASP A 151 -2.52 -19.50 1.80
CA ASP A 151 -2.78 -19.49 3.23
C ASP A 151 -1.51 -19.02 3.97
N CYS A 152 -1.68 -18.19 5.02
CA CYS A 152 -0.55 -17.66 5.77
C CYS A 152 0.27 -18.77 6.46
N GLU A 153 -0.34 -19.91 6.78
CA GLU A 153 0.36 -21.09 7.32
C GLU A 153 1.31 -21.73 6.29
N MET A 154 1.01 -21.55 5.00
CA MET A 154 1.81 -22.08 3.88
C MET A 154 2.73 -21.01 3.27
N PHE A 155 2.73 -19.81 3.83
CA PHE A 155 3.51 -18.70 3.30
C PHE A 155 5.00 -18.95 3.47
N ASN A 156 5.72 -18.96 2.36
CA ASN A 156 7.16 -19.12 2.32
C ASN A 156 7.82 -17.95 1.58
N ILE A 157 8.53 -17.11 2.32
CA ILE A 157 9.20 -15.92 1.77
C ILE A 157 10.25 -16.27 0.71
N THR A 158 10.83 -17.47 0.75
CA THR A 158 11.86 -17.89 -0.22
C THR A 158 11.26 -18.43 -1.53
N ALA A 159 9.94 -18.54 -1.63
CA ALA A 159 9.28 -19.04 -2.83
C ALA A 159 9.35 -18.05 -4.02
N SER A 160 9.59 -16.74 -3.76
CA SER A 160 9.76 -15.75 -4.82
C SER A 160 11.20 -15.64 -5.29
N SER A 161 11.36 -15.05 -6.47
CA SER A 161 12.69 -14.72 -7.01
C SER A 161 13.43 -13.68 -6.17
N ALA A 162 12.72 -12.75 -5.56
CA ALA A 162 13.28 -11.78 -4.63
C ALA A 162 13.58 -12.42 -3.28
N GLY A 163 12.62 -13.20 -2.73
CA GLY A 163 12.78 -13.90 -1.48
C GLY A 163 13.91 -14.92 -1.47
N ALA A 164 14.13 -15.62 -2.60
CA ALA A 164 15.25 -16.54 -2.76
C ALA A 164 16.63 -15.87 -2.70
N LYS A 165 16.70 -14.55 -2.88
CA LYS A 165 17.93 -13.73 -2.83
C LYS A 165 18.15 -13.06 -1.47
N ILE A 166 17.26 -13.25 -0.50
CA ILE A 166 17.38 -12.66 0.83
C ILE A 166 18.62 -13.28 1.52
N ALA A 167 19.54 -12.42 1.89
CA ALA A 167 20.70 -12.86 2.67
C ALA A 167 20.24 -13.38 4.05
N PRO A 168 20.87 -14.44 4.60
CA PRO A 168 20.47 -15.00 5.90
C PRO A 168 20.46 -13.97 7.04
N ASN A 169 21.43 -13.05 7.00
CA ASN A 169 21.63 -11.96 7.97
C ASN A 169 20.88 -10.67 7.64
N ALA A 170 20.07 -10.62 6.56
CA ALA A 170 19.29 -9.45 6.22
C ALA A 170 18.31 -9.10 7.36
N PRO A 171 18.26 -7.85 7.80
CA PRO A 171 17.28 -7.42 8.79
C PRO A 171 15.87 -7.56 8.24
N LYS A 172 14.95 -8.06 9.06
CA LYS A 172 13.56 -8.37 8.65
C LYS A 172 12.58 -7.68 9.58
N LEU A 173 11.61 -7.00 9.00
CA LEU A 173 10.46 -6.43 9.69
C LEU A 173 9.20 -7.17 9.25
N VAL A 174 8.46 -7.74 10.18
CA VAL A 174 7.14 -8.32 9.94
C VAL A 174 6.08 -7.39 10.49
N VAL A 175 5.17 -6.96 9.65
CA VAL A 175 4.00 -6.15 10.02
C VAL A 175 2.77 -6.75 9.38
N THR A 176 1.64 -6.74 10.08
CA THR A 176 0.38 -7.22 9.52
C THR A 176 -0.81 -6.61 10.24
N ASN A 177 -1.91 -6.48 9.52
CA ASN A 177 -3.22 -6.14 10.07
C ASN A 177 -4.13 -7.37 9.92
N PRO A 178 -4.09 -8.33 10.85
CA PRO A 178 -4.82 -9.58 10.72
C PRO A 178 -6.34 -9.36 10.76
N PRO A 179 -7.14 -10.28 10.22
CA PRO A 179 -8.58 -10.18 10.30
C PRO A 179 -9.05 -10.24 11.76
N TRP A 180 -9.89 -9.28 12.16
CA TRP A 180 -10.36 -9.10 13.53
C TRP A 180 -11.51 -10.05 13.91
N GLY A 181 -11.78 -11.10 13.12
CA GLY A 181 -12.92 -11.99 13.29
C GLY A 181 -14.24 -11.37 12.81
N LYS A 182 -15.33 -12.15 12.82
CA LYS A 182 -16.68 -11.62 12.55
C LYS A 182 -17.01 -10.62 13.66
N ARG A 183 -17.44 -9.40 13.30
CA ARG A 183 -18.01 -8.45 14.27
C ARG A 183 -19.12 -9.15 15.03
N ILE A 184 -18.92 -9.39 16.31
CA ILE A 184 -19.98 -9.85 17.23
C ILE A 184 -20.89 -8.64 17.39
N GLY A 185 -22.03 -8.59 16.67
CA GLY A 185 -22.92 -7.46 16.81
C GLY A 185 -24.02 -7.30 15.74
N ALA A 186 -24.31 -8.32 14.95
CA ALA A 186 -25.58 -8.37 14.22
C ALA A 186 -26.17 -9.75 14.48
N GLY A 187 -27.24 -9.79 15.30
CA GLY A 187 -27.85 -11.03 15.73
C GLY A 187 -28.37 -11.86 14.57
N GLU A 188 -27.85 -13.08 14.48
CA GLU A 188 -28.58 -14.21 13.96
C GLU A 188 -28.41 -15.41 14.90
N PRO A 189 -29.44 -16.19 15.16
CA PRO A 189 -29.40 -17.32 16.07
C PRO A 189 -28.53 -18.44 15.48
N ALA A 190 -27.76 -19.08 16.33
CA ALA A 190 -26.90 -20.21 16.02
C ALA A 190 -27.61 -21.33 15.28
N GLY A 191 -27.52 -21.34 13.96
CA GLY A 191 -27.87 -22.45 13.09
C GLY A 191 -26.58 -22.96 12.44
N ARG A 192 -26.19 -24.17 12.85
CA ARG A 192 -25.04 -24.88 12.28
C ARG A 192 -25.10 -24.91 10.76
N ARG A 193 -24.19 -24.20 10.08
CA ARG A 193 -23.68 -24.61 8.76
C ARG A 193 -22.16 -24.66 8.83
N ARG A 194 -21.63 -25.86 8.62
CA ARG A 194 -20.21 -26.03 8.28
C ARG A 194 -20.02 -25.31 6.94
N ALA A 195 -19.27 -24.23 6.92
CA ALA A 195 -18.82 -23.63 5.68
C ALA A 195 -17.94 -24.67 4.95
N GLY A 196 -18.36 -25.06 3.76
CA GLY A 196 -17.54 -25.82 2.82
C GLY A 196 -16.45 -24.90 2.23
N PRO A 197 -15.40 -25.43 1.58
CA PRO A 197 -14.33 -24.65 0.98
C PRO A 197 -14.78 -23.95 -0.30
N GLY A 198 -15.74 -23.05 -0.21
CA GLY A 198 -16.32 -22.33 -1.34
C GLY A 198 -17.17 -21.11 -0.99
N ASP A 199 -17.47 -20.88 0.29
CA ASP A 199 -18.36 -19.78 0.70
C ASP A 199 -17.56 -18.50 1.06
N TYR A 200 -16.71 -18.05 0.12
CA TYR A 200 -16.17 -16.68 0.13
C TYR A 200 -16.88 -15.90 -0.98
N ASP A 201 -18.21 -15.80 -0.87
CA ASP A 201 -19.01 -15.02 -1.81
C ASP A 201 -18.74 -13.51 -1.61
N ASP A 202 -18.12 -12.93 -2.61
CA ASP A 202 -18.33 -11.64 -3.28
C ASP A 202 -19.03 -10.54 -2.48
N GLU A 203 -18.37 -9.96 -1.48
CA GLU A 203 -18.75 -8.67 -0.92
C GLU A 203 -17.86 -7.52 -1.47
N TYR A 204 -17.42 -7.68 -2.73
CA TYR A 204 -16.87 -6.59 -3.55
C TYR A 204 -17.98 -6.01 -4.42
N GLY A 205 -19.07 -5.56 -3.78
CA GLY A 205 -20.16 -4.89 -4.46
C GLY A 205 -19.76 -3.48 -4.89
N ASP A 206 -19.97 -3.19 -6.17
CA ASP A 206 -19.88 -1.88 -6.81
C ASP A 206 -20.69 -0.82 -6.03
N GLU A 207 -20.02 0.07 -5.30
CA GLU A 207 -20.63 1.32 -4.81
C GLU A 207 -20.17 2.51 -5.68
N ASP A 208 -20.48 2.46 -7.00
CA ASP A 208 -20.53 3.62 -7.90
C ASP A 208 -21.98 4.10 -8.09
N SER A 209 -22.70 4.41 -7.02
CA SER A 209 -24.06 4.96 -7.13
C SER A 209 -24.37 6.12 -6.19
N PHE A 210 -23.41 7.01 -5.93
CA PHE A 210 -23.68 8.24 -5.21
C PHE A 210 -22.97 9.43 -5.87
N ASP A 211 -23.44 9.83 -7.08
CA ASP A 211 -23.32 11.19 -7.61
C ASP A 211 -24.02 11.35 -8.97
N ARG A 212 -25.33 11.05 -8.99
CA ARG A 212 -26.22 11.48 -10.09
C ARG A 212 -27.60 11.90 -9.59
N ALA A 213 -27.64 12.93 -8.79
CA ALA A 213 -28.91 13.63 -8.54
C ALA A 213 -28.65 15.06 -8.03
N THR A 214 -28.29 15.99 -8.91
CA THR A 214 -28.61 17.41 -8.79
C THR A 214 -28.13 18.17 -10.03
N THR A 215 -28.76 17.92 -11.20
CA THR A 215 -28.87 18.92 -12.26
C THR A 215 -30.03 18.53 -13.16
N ALA A 216 -31.24 18.81 -12.70
CA ALA A 216 -32.39 18.94 -13.58
C ALA A 216 -33.43 19.84 -12.88
N GLY A 217 -33.64 21.03 -13.45
CA GLY A 217 -34.90 21.73 -13.24
C GLY A 217 -34.79 23.12 -12.64
N SER A 218 -34.68 24.14 -13.48
CA SER A 218 -35.59 25.26 -13.52
C SER A 218 -35.35 26.06 -14.79
N ASN A 219 -36.12 25.72 -15.82
CA ASN A 219 -36.63 26.69 -16.76
C ASN A 219 -37.97 27.15 -16.18
N ASP A 220 -38.09 28.40 -15.82
CA ASP A 220 -39.17 29.33 -16.14
C ASP A 220 -38.73 30.74 -15.67
#